data_a4a3b48af100a40d6f832e98fcbe059a
#
_entry.id   a4a3b48af100a40d6f832e98fcbe059a
#
_cell.length_a   1.000
_cell.length_b   1.000
_cell.length_c   1.000
_cell.angle_alpha   90.00
_cell.angle_beta   90.00
_cell.angle_gamma   90.00
#
_symmetry.space_group_name_H-M   'P 1'
#
loop_
_entity.id
_entity.type
_entity.pdbx_description
1 polymer ?
#
loop_
_entity_poly.entity_id
_entity_poly.type
_entity_poly.pdbx_seq_one_letter_code
_entity_poly.pdbx_strand_id
1 'polypeptide(L)'
;MPRIVIHRLGHRHDGEVQANSNLVVRAGVRQYPHPHLRYGCGMGKCAKCASRVLAGAETLPPPNWKEHKVLGDQRLAQGYRLMCQLWVDNDLEIVQ
;
A
#
# COMPACT_ATOMS: atom_id res chain seq x y z
N MET A 1 14.50 1.07 -9.52
CA MET A 1 13.72 0.38 -8.48
C MET A 1 12.82 1.40 -7.79
N PRO A 2 11.53 1.13 -7.65
CA PRO A 2 10.62 2.06 -6.99
C PRO A 2 11.03 2.34 -5.55
N ARG A 3 10.91 3.60 -5.14
CA ARG A 3 11.15 4.02 -3.77
C ARG A 3 9.82 4.15 -3.05
N ILE A 4 9.72 3.49 -1.90
CA ILE A 4 8.49 3.48 -1.11
C ILE A 4 8.74 4.23 0.19
N VAL A 5 7.92 5.24 0.45
CA VAL A 5 7.95 6.02 1.69
C VAL A 5 6.68 5.72 2.47
N ILE A 6 6.84 5.33 3.73
CA ILE A 6 5.73 4.99 4.61
C ILE A 6 5.77 5.90 5.83
N HIS A 7 4.68 6.64 6.05
CA HIS A 7 4.47 7.42 7.27
C HIS A 7 3.55 6.64 8.20
N ARG A 8 4.05 6.31 9.37
CA ARG A 8 3.28 5.55 10.36
C ARG A 8 3.70 5.96 11.76
N LEU A 9 2.72 6.23 12.62
CA LEU A 9 2.95 6.58 14.03
C LEU A 9 3.91 7.76 14.19
N GLY A 10 3.85 8.74 13.29
CA GLY A 10 4.70 9.93 13.34
C GLY A 10 6.10 9.71 12.82
N HIS A 11 6.42 8.54 12.29
CA HIS A 11 7.74 8.21 11.74
C HIS A 11 7.67 8.06 10.23
N ARG A 12 8.76 8.44 9.56
CA ARG A 12 8.92 8.27 8.13
C ARG A 12 9.93 7.15 7.88
N HIS A 13 9.51 6.15 7.10
CA HIS A 13 10.36 5.03 6.70
C HIS A 13 10.47 5.01 5.18
N ASP A 14 11.67 4.91 4.63
CA ASP A 14 11.84 4.82 3.18
C ASP A 14 12.78 3.69 2.80
N GLY A 15 12.59 3.19 1.59
CA GLY A 15 13.40 2.13 1.03
C GLY A 15 12.98 1.82 -0.38
N GLU A 16 13.72 0.96 -1.04
CA GLU A 16 13.46 0.56 -2.41
C GLU A 16 12.93 -0.87 -2.47
N VAL A 17 12.07 -1.13 -3.46
CA VAL A 17 11.56 -2.47 -3.75
C VAL A 17 11.82 -2.75 -5.23
N GLN A 18 11.76 -4.02 -5.60
CA GLN A 18 11.81 -4.39 -7.02
C GLN A 18 10.54 -3.93 -7.72
N ALA A 19 10.65 -3.62 -9.01
CA ALA A 19 9.49 -3.28 -9.82
C ALA A 19 8.47 -4.42 -9.81
N ASN A 20 7.20 -4.06 -9.91
CA ASN A 20 6.08 -5.00 -9.88
C ASN A 20 6.02 -5.82 -8.59
N SER A 21 6.27 -5.17 -7.46
CA SER A 21 6.23 -5.82 -6.15
C SER A 21 4.93 -5.51 -5.41
N ASN A 22 4.41 -6.53 -4.72
CA ASN A 22 3.32 -6.36 -3.77
C ASN A 22 3.93 -6.14 -2.39
N LEU A 23 3.67 -4.99 -1.77
CA LEU A 23 4.30 -4.60 -0.52
C LEU A 23 3.95 -5.55 0.64
N VAL A 24 2.71 -6.05 0.66
CA VAL A 24 2.28 -6.99 1.71
C VAL A 24 3.00 -8.33 1.58
N VAL A 25 3.17 -8.82 0.35
CA VAL A 25 3.91 -10.07 0.11
C VAL A 25 5.37 -9.92 0.53
N ARG A 26 6.01 -8.80 0.19
CA ARG A 26 7.39 -8.56 0.59
C ARG A 26 7.53 -8.47 2.11
N ALA A 27 6.62 -7.77 2.77
CA ALA A 27 6.62 -7.68 4.23
C ALA A 27 6.42 -9.05 4.88
N GLY A 28 5.59 -9.89 4.27
CA GLY A 28 5.34 -11.24 4.76
C GLY A 28 6.57 -12.15 4.73
N VAL A 29 7.52 -11.90 3.83
CA VAL A 29 8.81 -12.60 3.80
C VAL A 29 9.94 -11.81 4.44
N ARG A 30 9.60 -10.83 5.26
CA ARG A 30 10.51 -10.02 6.06
C ARG A 30 11.51 -9.19 5.24
N GLN A 31 11.12 -8.81 4.03
CA GLN A 31 11.84 -7.84 3.21
C GLN A 31 11.20 -6.46 3.38
N TYR A 32 11.95 -5.38 3.07
CA TYR A 32 11.34 -4.06 3.11
C TYR A 32 10.03 -4.08 2.30
N PRO A 33 8.92 -3.59 2.80
CA PRO A 33 8.73 -2.65 3.93
C PRO A 33 8.56 -3.27 5.32
N HIS A 34 8.89 -4.54 5.55
CA HIS A 34 8.90 -5.08 6.89
C HIS A 34 9.99 -4.40 7.74
N PRO A 35 9.78 -4.04 9.01
CA PRO A 35 8.56 -4.21 9.81
C PRO A 35 7.65 -2.97 9.79
N HIS A 36 7.78 -2.09 8.83
CA HIS A 36 7.15 -0.77 8.85
C HIS A 36 5.74 -0.74 8.26
N LEU A 37 5.40 -1.72 7.42
CA LEU A 37 4.08 -1.79 6.81
C LEU A 37 3.10 -2.54 7.71
N ARG A 38 1.95 -1.89 8.00
CA ARG A 38 0.84 -2.56 8.67
C ARG A 38 0.04 -3.34 7.64
N TYR A 39 -0.22 -4.62 7.93
CA TYR A 39 -1.05 -5.47 7.08
C TYR A 39 -1.73 -6.55 7.92
N GLY A 40 -2.70 -7.25 7.31
CA GLY A 40 -3.45 -8.31 7.98
C GLY A 40 -3.55 -9.56 7.10
N CYS A 41 -4.76 -9.87 6.61
CA CYS A 41 -5.02 -11.11 5.88
C CYS A 41 -4.29 -11.25 4.54
N GLY A 42 -3.85 -10.15 3.93
CA GLY A 42 -3.20 -10.16 2.62
C GLY A 42 -4.11 -10.49 1.44
N MET A 43 -5.41 -10.70 1.68
CA MET A 43 -6.35 -11.16 0.66
C MET A 43 -7.45 -10.14 0.33
N GLY A 44 -7.35 -8.93 0.87
CA GLY A 44 -8.35 -7.89 0.64
C GLY A 44 -9.63 -8.07 1.43
N LYS A 45 -9.63 -8.88 2.49
CA LYS A 45 -10.80 -9.12 3.33
C LYS A 45 -10.87 -8.19 4.54
N CYS A 46 -9.74 -7.67 4.98
CA CYS A 46 -9.67 -6.72 6.08
C CYS A 46 -9.02 -5.43 5.60
N ALA A 47 -9.21 -4.34 6.34
CA ALA A 47 -8.67 -3.05 5.97
C ALA A 47 -7.33 -2.73 6.65
N LYS A 48 -6.63 -3.72 7.22
CA LYS A 48 -5.40 -3.46 7.97
C LYS A 48 -4.26 -2.92 7.11
N CYS A 49 -4.22 -3.30 5.82
CA CYS A 49 -3.23 -2.78 4.89
C CYS A 49 -3.68 -1.50 4.20
N ALA A 50 -4.86 -0.97 4.53
CA ALA A 50 -5.36 0.26 3.93
C ALA A 50 -4.42 1.41 4.24
N SER A 51 -4.04 2.14 3.20
CA SER A 51 -3.11 3.25 3.30
C SER A 51 -3.58 4.38 2.43
N ARG A 52 -3.44 5.61 2.91
CA ARG A 52 -3.73 6.78 2.09
C ARG A 52 -2.51 7.10 1.24
N VAL A 53 -2.69 7.20 -0.06
CA VAL A 53 -1.61 7.51 -0.98
C VAL A 53 -1.39 9.02 -1.03
N LEU A 54 -0.19 9.46 -0.63
CA LEU A 54 0.17 10.88 -0.62
C LEU A 54 0.83 11.31 -1.93
N ALA A 55 1.58 10.42 -2.56
CA ALA A 55 2.24 10.68 -3.84
C ALA A 55 2.32 9.38 -4.63
N GLY A 56 2.21 9.48 -5.96
CA GLY A 56 2.29 8.32 -6.86
C GLY A 56 0.94 7.68 -7.18
N ALA A 57 -0.17 8.23 -6.70
CA ALA A 57 -1.51 7.66 -6.93
C ALA A 57 -1.82 7.54 -8.43
N GLU A 58 -1.36 8.48 -9.24
CA GLU A 58 -1.60 8.50 -10.69
C GLU A 58 -0.92 7.34 -11.42
N THR A 59 0.04 6.67 -10.78
CA THR A 59 0.73 5.52 -11.36
C THR A 59 0.06 4.20 -11.04
N LEU A 60 -0.97 4.21 -10.16
CA LEU A 60 -1.66 3.01 -9.71
C LEU A 60 -2.86 2.72 -10.62
N PRO A 61 -3.20 1.42 -10.78
CA PRO A 61 -4.40 1.06 -11.55
C PRO A 61 -5.67 1.49 -10.83
N PRO A 62 -6.83 1.51 -11.52
CA PRO A 62 -8.11 1.77 -10.86
C PRO A 62 -8.37 0.76 -9.76
N PRO A 63 -9.13 1.13 -8.71
CA PRO A 63 -9.48 0.20 -7.64
C PRO A 63 -10.23 -1.02 -8.17
N ASN A 64 -9.89 -2.20 -7.63
CA ASN A 64 -10.59 -3.42 -7.97
C ASN A 64 -11.85 -3.61 -7.10
N TRP A 65 -12.61 -4.69 -7.36
CA TRP A 65 -13.86 -4.92 -6.64
C TRP A 65 -13.66 -5.15 -5.14
N LYS A 66 -12.52 -5.72 -4.74
CA LYS A 66 -12.21 -5.93 -3.31
C LYS A 66 -11.97 -4.61 -2.60
N GLU A 67 -11.29 -3.69 -3.25
CA GLU A 67 -11.08 -2.35 -2.71
C GLU A 67 -12.38 -1.59 -2.57
N HIS A 68 -13.27 -1.68 -3.56
CA HIS A 68 -14.60 -1.09 -3.48
C HIS A 68 -15.41 -1.68 -2.32
N LYS A 69 -15.34 -2.99 -2.14
CA LYS A 69 -16.09 -3.67 -1.08
C LYS A 69 -15.60 -3.32 0.31
N VAL A 70 -14.27 -3.31 0.51
CA VAL A 70 -13.68 -3.13 1.84
C VAL A 70 -13.57 -1.66 2.23
N LEU A 71 -13.12 -0.82 1.30
CA LEU A 71 -12.90 0.61 1.58
C LEU A 71 -14.15 1.45 1.37
N GLY A 72 -14.94 1.12 0.33
CA GLY A 72 -16.09 1.91 -0.08
C GLY A 72 -15.68 3.16 -0.86
N ASP A 73 -16.65 3.76 -1.54
CA ASP A 73 -16.39 4.87 -2.45
C ASP A 73 -15.81 6.10 -1.74
N GLN A 74 -16.24 6.35 -0.51
CA GLN A 74 -15.80 7.52 0.25
C GLN A 74 -14.30 7.46 0.53
N ARG A 75 -13.80 6.31 1.03
CA ARG A 75 -12.37 6.15 1.33
C ARG A 75 -11.54 6.15 0.06
N LEU A 76 -12.01 5.51 -1.01
CA LEU A 76 -11.33 5.53 -2.29
C LEU A 76 -11.20 6.96 -2.82
N ALA A 77 -12.24 7.77 -2.69
CA ALA A 77 -12.20 9.17 -3.09
C ALA A 77 -11.23 9.99 -2.25
N GLN A 78 -10.95 9.57 -1.01
CA GLN A 78 -9.99 10.21 -0.13
C GLN A 78 -8.54 9.76 -0.39
N GLY A 79 -8.32 8.85 -1.33
CA GLY A 79 -7.00 8.36 -1.69
C GLY A 79 -6.56 7.09 -0.99
N TYR A 80 -7.45 6.42 -0.26
CA TYR A 80 -7.12 5.15 0.38
C TYR A 80 -7.08 4.01 -0.62
N ARG A 81 -6.10 3.12 -0.48
CA ARG A 81 -5.97 1.90 -1.27
C ARG A 81 -5.56 0.74 -0.36
N LEU A 82 -5.89 -0.47 -0.79
CA LEU A 82 -5.46 -1.70 -0.10
C LEU A 82 -4.10 -2.13 -0.66
N MET A 83 -3.06 -2.08 0.16
CA MET A 83 -1.70 -2.41 -0.31
C MET A 83 -1.58 -3.86 -0.78
N CYS A 84 -2.37 -4.79 -0.23
CA CYS A 84 -2.36 -6.19 -0.67
C CYS A 84 -2.90 -6.38 -2.09
N GLN A 85 -3.59 -5.40 -2.65
CA GLN A 85 -4.18 -5.47 -3.99
C GLN A 85 -3.37 -4.70 -5.04
N LEU A 86 -2.18 -4.21 -4.69
CA LEU A 86 -1.37 -3.38 -5.58
C LEU A 86 -0.02 -4.01 -5.85
N TRP A 87 0.41 -3.96 -7.12
CA TRP A 87 1.77 -4.26 -7.55
C TRP A 87 2.41 -2.95 -7.99
N VAL A 88 3.46 -2.56 -7.28
CA VAL A 88 4.03 -1.21 -7.38
C VAL A 88 5.20 -1.20 -8.35
N ASP A 89 5.12 -0.35 -9.38
CA ASP A 89 6.17 -0.18 -10.38
C ASP A 89 6.84 1.19 -10.32
N ASN A 90 6.28 2.12 -9.56
CA ASN A 90 6.76 3.51 -9.49
C ASN A 90 6.86 3.95 -8.04
N ASP A 91 7.53 5.07 -7.81
CA ASP A 91 7.68 5.63 -6.48
C ASP A 91 6.32 5.89 -5.85
N LEU A 92 6.20 5.58 -4.55
CA LEU A 92 4.94 5.68 -3.84
C LEU A 92 5.20 6.21 -2.44
N GLU A 93 4.35 7.14 -2.00
CA GLU A 93 4.36 7.64 -0.63
C GLU A 93 2.98 7.41 -0.02
N ILE A 94 2.95 6.75 1.13
CA ILE A 94 1.70 6.39 1.81
C ILE A 94 1.76 6.73 3.29
N VAL A 95 0.58 6.88 3.88
CA VAL A 95 0.42 7.04 5.33
C VAL A 95 -0.56 5.99 5.86
N GLN A 96 -0.21 5.44 7.00
CA GLN A 96 -1.04 4.45 7.71
C GLN A 96 -1.44 4.92 9.09
#